data_3a4694714912d95ad2abf2cd5c00c2c0
#
_entry.id   3a4694714912d95ad2abf2cd5c00c2c0
#
_cell.length_a   1.000
_cell.length_b   1.000
_cell.length_c   1.000
_cell.angle_alpha   90.00
_cell.angle_beta   90.00
_cell.angle_gamma   90.00
#
_symmetry.space_group_name_H-M   'P 1'
#
loop_
_entity.id
_entity.type
_entity.pdbx_description
1 polymer ?
#
loop_
_entity_poly.entity_id
_entity_poly.type
_entity_poly.pdbx_seq_one_letter_code
_entity_poly.pdbx_strand_id
1 'polypeptide(L)'
;MSAPLILEFFEELQTTGDMNRYAQQVAERYLEGTLQRLLAQRQPRIREAALTALRLVGTMASNSCVAGRLRDPVRPLRELAESALWAIWFRGDDPEQGRELQQLSRLVAERDFETAIKGLDSLIRRAPRFAEAYNQRAIAYWRSNDFRRAILDCERAVRLNPCHFGALSGMAQCYLSLNRPVEALRHFRQAHRINPNMEGLLESIRALEQFLREERRRRRDNP
;
A
#
# COMPACT_ATOMS: atom_id res chain seq x y z
N MET A 1 9.74 -25.37 -25.09
CA MET A 1 9.95 -25.23 -23.61
C MET A 1 8.59 -25.43 -22.98
N SER A 2 8.42 -26.34 -22.03
CA SER A 2 7.16 -26.50 -21.29
C SER A 2 6.77 -25.23 -20.57
N ALA A 3 5.49 -24.95 -20.45
CA ALA A 3 4.98 -23.83 -19.67
C ALA A 3 5.45 -23.96 -18.22
N PRO A 4 5.75 -22.83 -17.52
CA PRO A 4 6.09 -22.91 -16.11
C PRO A 4 4.92 -23.52 -15.31
N LEU A 5 5.22 -24.42 -14.38
CA LEU A 5 4.24 -25.12 -13.53
C LEU A 5 3.25 -24.17 -12.82
N ILE A 6 3.65 -22.93 -12.55
CA ILE A 6 2.76 -21.92 -11.96
C ILE A 6 1.54 -21.62 -12.84
N LEU A 7 1.64 -21.79 -14.16
CA LEU A 7 0.50 -21.58 -15.06
C LEU A 7 -0.53 -22.70 -14.94
N GLU A 8 -0.10 -23.94 -14.71
CA GLU A 8 -1.01 -25.08 -14.47
C GLU A 8 -1.81 -24.85 -13.18
N PHE A 9 -1.15 -24.44 -12.09
CA PHE A 9 -1.80 -24.09 -10.83
C PHE A 9 -2.75 -22.89 -10.98
N PHE A 10 -2.35 -21.90 -11.78
CA PHE A 10 -3.16 -20.72 -12.02
C PHE A 10 -4.38 -21.02 -12.90
N GLU A 11 -4.28 -21.93 -13.86
CA GLU A 11 -5.42 -22.41 -14.66
C GLU A 11 -6.41 -23.20 -13.80
N GLU A 12 -5.91 -24.03 -12.89
CA GLU A 12 -6.74 -24.71 -11.91
C GLU A 12 -7.47 -23.70 -11.01
N LEU A 13 -6.77 -22.66 -10.51
CA LEU A 13 -7.39 -21.57 -9.74
C LEU A 13 -8.50 -20.88 -10.53
N GLN A 14 -8.27 -20.56 -11.82
CA GLN A 14 -9.27 -19.91 -12.65
C GLN A 14 -10.52 -20.78 -12.87
N THR A 15 -10.35 -22.08 -12.88
CA THR A 15 -11.45 -23.04 -13.07
C THR A 15 -12.21 -23.30 -11.79
N THR A 16 -11.52 -23.43 -10.66
CA THR A 16 -12.10 -23.85 -9.38
C THR A 16 -12.45 -22.70 -8.46
N GLY A 17 -11.76 -21.55 -8.59
CA GLY A 17 -11.83 -20.43 -7.66
C GLY A 17 -11.12 -20.70 -6.30
N ASP A 18 -10.45 -21.85 -6.12
CA ASP A 18 -9.86 -22.25 -4.84
C ASP A 18 -8.51 -21.56 -4.59
N MET A 19 -8.58 -20.39 -3.95
CA MET A 19 -7.41 -19.60 -3.56
C MET A 19 -6.52 -20.33 -2.53
N ASN A 20 -7.12 -21.12 -1.64
CA ASN A 20 -6.36 -21.82 -0.59
C ASN A 20 -5.51 -22.94 -1.21
N ARG A 21 -6.10 -23.70 -2.11
CA ARG A 21 -5.38 -24.75 -2.85
C ARG A 21 -4.24 -24.16 -3.68
N TYR A 22 -4.49 -23.05 -4.39
CA TYR A 22 -3.45 -22.36 -5.14
C TYR A 22 -2.32 -21.88 -4.24
N ALA A 23 -2.63 -21.25 -3.11
CA ALA A 23 -1.64 -20.79 -2.13
C ALA A 23 -0.78 -21.95 -1.61
N GLN A 24 -1.41 -23.09 -1.30
CA GLN A 24 -0.71 -24.29 -0.84
C GLN A 24 0.22 -24.86 -1.92
N GLN A 25 -0.27 -25.07 -3.14
CA GLN A 25 0.53 -25.58 -4.27
C GLN A 25 1.75 -24.68 -4.54
N VAL A 26 1.56 -23.34 -4.49
CA VAL A 26 2.64 -22.39 -4.68
C VAL A 26 3.64 -22.46 -3.54
N ALA A 27 3.19 -22.48 -2.28
CA ALA A 27 4.08 -22.55 -1.11
C ALA A 27 4.93 -23.83 -1.06
N GLU A 28 4.39 -24.95 -1.53
CA GLU A 28 5.09 -26.24 -1.60
C GLU A 28 6.15 -26.29 -2.72
N ARG A 29 5.98 -25.55 -3.80
CA ARG A 29 6.78 -25.69 -5.03
C ARG A 29 7.67 -24.50 -5.36
N TYR A 30 7.38 -23.33 -4.80
CA TYR A 30 8.07 -22.10 -5.12
C TYR A 30 8.63 -21.39 -3.89
N LEU A 31 9.92 -21.09 -3.93
CA LEU A 31 10.50 -20.11 -3.02
C LEU A 31 10.04 -18.71 -3.44
N GLU A 32 9.84 -17.82 -2.49
CA GLU A 32 9.39 -16.43 -2.73
C GLU A 32 10.29 -15.70 -3.74
N GLY A 33 11.62 -15.86 -3.65
CA GLY A 33 12.56 -15.29 -4.61
C GLY A 33 12.39 -15.81 -6.05
N THR A 34 11.81 -17.01 -6.24
CA THR A 34 11.46 -17.51 -7.58
C THR A 34 10.22 -16.79 -8.10
N LEU A 35 9.20 -16.59 -7.26
CA LEU A 35 8.01 -15.79 -7.62
C LEU A 35 8.39 -14.36 -7.99
N GLN A 36 9.32 -13.74 -7.26
CA GLN A 36 9.85 -12.42 -7.59
C GLN A 36 10.50 -12.39 -8.99
N ARG A 37 11.28 -13.42 -9.36
CA ARG A 37 11.86 -13.53 -10.71
C ARG A 37 10.81 -13.70 -11.80
N LEU A 38 9.71 -14.38 -11.52
CA LEU A 38 8.59 -14.52 -12.46
C LEU A 38 7.90 -13.19 -12.77
N LEU A 39 7.96 -12.20 -11.90
CA LEU A 39 7.45 -10.86 -12.17
C LEU A 39 8.20 -10.15 -13.33
N ALA A 40 9.42 -10.57 -13.67
CA ALA A 40 10.20 -10.00 -14.77
C ALA A 40 9.92 -10.68 -16.13
N GLN A 41 9.09 -11.71 -16.18
CA GLN A 41 8.80 -12.44 -17.42
C GLN A 41 8.02 -11.58 -18.41
N ARG A 42 8.32 -11.76 -19.72
CA ARG A 42 7.66 -11.01 -20.80
C ARG A 42 6.17 -11.36 -20.91
N GLN A 43 5.82 -12.62 -20.67
CA GLN A 43 4.45 -13.13 -20.79
C GLN A 43 3.57 -12.59 -19.64
N PRO A 44 2.50 -11.82 -19.94
CA PRO A 44 1.65 -11.23 -18.91
C PRO A 44 1.01 -12.26 -17.98
N ARG A 45 0.60 -13.41 -18.51
CA ARG A 45 -0.05 -14.49 -17.75
C ARG A 45 0.88 -15.08 -16.65
N ILE A 46 2.20 -15.15 -16.90
CA ILE A 46 3.16 -15.57 -15.86
C ILE A 46 3.26 -14.52 -14.75
N ARG A 47 3.29 -13.22 -15.11
CA ARG A 47 3.31 -12.15 -14.12
C ARG A 47 2.03 -12.10 -13.30
N GLU A 48 0.88 -12.36 -13.92
CA GLU A 48 -0.42 -12.46 -13.28
C GLU A 48 -0.44 -13.57 -12.23
N ALA A 49 -0.05 -14.78 -12.62
CA ALA A 49 0.08 -15.92 -11.71
C ALA A 49 1.02 -15.60 -10.54
N ALA A 50 2.21 -15.02 -10.82
CA ALA A 50 3.16 -14.67 -9.79
C ALA A 50 2.64 -13.56 -8.84
N LEU A 51 1.96 -12.52 -9.35
CA LEU A 51 1.33 -11.49 -8.52
C LEU A 51 0.21 -12.07 -7.65
N THR A 52 -0.61 -12.96 -8.20
CA THR A 52 -1.66 -13.67 -7.44
C THR A 52 -1.06 -14.52 -6.33
N ALA A 53 0.02 -15.24 -6.63
CA ALA A 53 0.77 -16.02 -5.64
C ALA A 53 1.32 -15.12 -4.52
N LEU A 54 2.03 -14.03 -4.87
CA LEU A 54 2.59 -13.10 -3.88
C LEU A 54 1.53 -12.37 -3.07
N ARG A 55 0.37 -12.08 -3.64
CA ARG A 55 -0.78 -11.57 -2.89
C ARG A 55 -1.21 -12.51 -1.78
N LEU A 56 -1.16 -13.83 -2.02
CA LEU A 56 -1.61 -14.86 -1.06
C LEU A 56 -0.52 -15.23 -0.05
N VAL A 57 0.72 -15.40 -0.50
CA VAL A 57 1.79 -15.97 0.33
C VAL A 57 3.05 -15.09 0.44
N GLY A 58 3.12 -13.96 -0.28
CA GLY A 58 4.28 -13.07 -0.27
C GLY A 58 4.47 -12.36 1.06
N THR A 59 5.71 -12.01 1.38
CA THR A 59 6.12 -11.27 2.57
C THR A 59 6.64 -9.89 2.20
N MET A 60 7.08 -9.11 3.20
CA MET A 60 7.73 -7.81 2.97
C MET A 60 9.02 -7.92 2.11
N ALA A 61 9.61 -9.11 1.97
CA ALA A 61 10.73 -9.35 1.05
C ALA A 61 10.35 -9.10 -0.43
N SER A 62 9.08 -9.27 -0.80
CA SER A 62 8.59 -9.01 -2.16
C SER A 62 8.10 -7.57 -2.39
N ASN A 63 8.08 -6.73 -1.35
CA ASN A 63 7.49 -5.39 -1.40
C ASN A 63 8.00 -4.56 -2.60
N SER A 64 9.32 -4.44 -2.77
CA SER A 64 9.91 -3.63 -3.86
C SER A 64 9.65 -4.22 -5.25
N CYS A 65 9.70 -5.54 -5.40
CA CYS A 65 9.46 -6.20 -6.68
C CYS A 65 8.00 -6.04 -7.13
N VAL A 66 7.06 -6.19 -6.20
CA VAL A 66 5.63 -5.99 -6.46
C VAL A 66 5.33 -4.51 -6.73
N ALA A 67 5.94 -3.57 -5.98
CA ALA A 67 5.79 -2.13 -6.22
C ALA A 67 6.27 -1.73 -7.63
N GLY A 68 7.31 -2.38 -8.16
CA GLY A 68 7.73 -2.21 -9.55
C GLY A 68 6.64 -2.56 -10.58
N ARG A 69 5.69 -3.42 -10.24
CA ARG A 69 4.57 -3.82 -11.12
C ARG A 69 3.39 -2.82 -11.10
N LEU A 70 3.39 -1.82 -10.24
CA LEU A 70 2.44 -0.69 -10.33
C LEU A 70 2.57 0.09 -11.65
N ARG A 71 3.64 -0.16 -12.41
CA ARG A 71 3.91 0.39 -13.75
C ARG A 71 3.92 -0.68 -14.83
N ASP A 72 3.30 -1.82 -14.60
CA ASP A 72 3.18 -2.86 -15.62
C ASP A 72 2.46 -2.29 -16.86
N PRO A 73 2.90 -2.62 -18.10
CA PRO A 73 2.21 -2.18 -19.32
C PRO A 73 0.75 -2.63 -19.37
N VAL A 74 0.41 -3.74 -18.70
CA VAL A 74 -0.95 -4.30 -18.67
C VAL A 74 -1.71 -3.75 -17.47
N ARG A 75 -2.77 -2.98 -17.69
CA ARG A 75 -3.55 -2.31 -16.63
C ARG A 75 -4.05 -3.26 -15.54
N PRO A 76 -4.72 -4.39 -15.82
CA PRO A 76 -5.13 -5.34 -14.78
C PRO A 76 -3.99 -5.80 -13.87
N LEU A 77 -2.75 -5.92 -14.39
CA LEU A 77 -1.59 -6.30 -13.58
C LEU A 77 -1.14 -5.18 -12.64
N ARG A 78 -1.36 -3.90 -13.00
CA ARG A 78 -1.12 -2.79 -12.06
C ARG A 78 -2.08 -2.82 -10.88
N GLU A 79 -3.36 -3.08 -11.14
CA GLU A 79 -4.41 -3.20 -10.12
C GLU A 79 -4.15 -4.42 -9.22
N LEU A 80 -3.74 -5.55 -9.81
CA LEU A 80 -3.35 -6.74 -9.05
C LEU A 80 -2.10 -6.50 -8.20
N ALA A 81 -1.10 -5.76 -8.72
CA ALA A 81 0.09 -5.39 -7.96
C ALA A 81 -0.25 -4.51 -6.75
N GLU A 82 -1.15 -3.54 -6.91
CA GLU A 82 -1.64 -2.73 -5.80
C GLU A 82 -2.34 -3.57 -4.74
N SER A 83 -3.26 -4.45 -5.17
CA SER A 83 -3.94 -5.40 -4.28
C SER A 83 -2.95 -6.33 -3.55
N ALA A 84 -1.90 -6.79 -4.24
CA ALA A 84 -0.87 -7.63 -3.65
C ALA A 84 -0.05 -6.87 -2.58
N LEU A 85 0.29 -5.61 -2.84
CA LEU A 85 0.98 -4.76 -1.85
C LEU A 85 0.15 -4.58 -0.58
N TRP A 86 -1.12 -4.24 -0.71
CA TRP A 86 -2.01 -4.11 0.44
C TRP A 86 -2.11 -5.43 1.22
N ALA A 87 -2.24 -6.57 0.54
CA ALA A 87 -2.29 -7.87 1.20
C ALA A 87 -0.99 -8.20 1.96
N ILE A 88 0.17 -7.89 1.37
CA ILE A 88 1.49 -8.06 2.01
C ILE A 88 1.62 -7.13 3.22
N TRP A 89 1.24 -5.86 3.11
CA TRP A 89 1.36 -4.89 4.20
C TRP A 89 0.46 -5.23 5.38
N PHE A 90 -0.80 -5.64 5.14
CA PHE A 90 -1.72 -6.07 6.19
C PHE A 90 -1.33 -7.39 6.86
N ARG A 91 -0.67 -8.30 6.12
CA ARG A 91 -0.19 -9.56 6.70
C ARG A 91 1.02 -9.33 7.61
N GLY A 92 1.90 -8.39 7.24
CA GLY A 92 3.18 -8.21 7.92
C GLY A 92 4.06 -9.45 7.82
N ASP A 93 4.94 -9.62 8.81
CA ASP A 93 5.84 -10.78 8.91
C ASP A 93 5.31 -11.86 9.87
N ASP A 94 4.24 -11.55 10.62
CA ASP A 94 3.59 -12.44 11.59
C ASP A 94 2.08 -12.52 11.31
N PRO A 95 1.55 -13.71 10.97
CA PRO A 95 0.15 -13.88 10.65
C PRO A 95 -0.83 -13.55 11.78
N GLU A 96 -0.41 -13.69 13.05
CA GLU A 96 -1.27 -13.33 14.20
C GLU A 96 -1.39 -11.82 14.34
N GLN A 97 -0.28 -11.13 14.22
CA GLN A 97 -0.26 -9.65 14.21
C GLN A 97 -1.05 -9.11 13.01
N GLY A 98 -0.97 -9.76 11.85
CA GLY A 98 -1.78 -9.40 10.67
C GLY A 98 -3.28 -9.55 10.93
N ARG A 99 -3.72 -10.64 11.55
CA ARG A 99 -5.13 -10.85 11.94
C ARG A 99 -5.61 -9.80 12.95
N GLU A 100 -4.80 -9.53 13.97
CA GLU A 100 -5.10 -8.48 14.94
C GLU A 100 -5.23 -7.11 14.27
N LEU A 101 -4.31 -6.76 13.37
CA LEU A 101 -4.36 -5.51 12.61
C LEU A 101 -5.67 -5.39 11.81
N GLN A 102 -6.11 -6.48 11.16
CA GLN A 102 -7.38 -6.49 10.42
C GLN A 102 -8.59 -6.22 11.33
N GLN A 103 -8.60 -6.77 12.54
CA GLN A 103 -9.65 -6.48 13.53
C GLN A 103 -9.63 -5.01 13.95
N LEU A 104 -8.45 -4.47 14.26
CA LEU A 104 -8.28 -3.07 14.64
C LEU A 104 -8.65 -2.11 13.51
N SER A 105 -8.36 -2.45 12.26
CA SER A 105 -8.76 -1.65 11.11
C SER A 105 -10.28 -1.61 10.90
N ARG A 106 -11.01 -2.67 11.29
CA ARG A 106 -12.49 -2.66 11.30
C ARG A 106 -13.02 -1.66 12.32
N LEU A 107 -12.45 -1.62 13.53
CA LEU A 107 -12.83 -0.61 14.53
C LEU A 107 -12.60 0.83 14.01
N VAL A 108 -11.51 1.06 13.28
CA VAL A 108 -11.27 2.36 12.59
C VAL A 108 -12.36 2.64 11.57
N ALA A 109 -12.80 1.65 10.79
CA ALA A 109 -13.89 1.79 9.82
C ALA A 109 -15.23 2.08 10.50
N GLU A 110 -15.52 1.44 11.63
CA GLU A 110 -16.70 1.60 12.49
C GLU A 110 -16.69 2.89 13.32
N ARG A 111 -15.60 3.67 13.23
CA ARG A 111 -15.38 4.94 13.95
C ARG A 111 -15.17 4.79 15.46
N ASP A 112 -14.88 3.60 15.96
CA ASP A 112 -14.42 3.40 17.34
C ASP A 112 -12.91 3.68 17.43
N PHE A 113 -12.58 4.97 17.33
CA PHE A 113 -11.18 5.39 17.27
C PHE A 113 -10.44 5.19 18.59
N GLU A 114 -11.13 5.29 19.71
CA GLU A 114 -10.51 5.14 21.03
C GLU A 114 -10.01 3.70 21.25
N THR A 115 -10.89 2.72 21.02
CA THR A 115 -10.53 1.29 21.13
C THR A 115 -9.49 0.91 20.08
N ALA A 116 -9.66 1.38 18.84
CA ALA A 116 -8.71 1.12 17.77
C ALA A 116 -7.31 1.65 18.10
N ILE A 117 -7.17 2.89 18.56
CA ILE A 117 -5.87 3.49 18.93
C ILE A 117 -5.23 2.74 20.09
N LYS A 118 -5.98 2.39 21.15
CA LYS A 118 -5.43 1.59 22.27
C LYS A 118 -4.89 0.23 21.82
N GLY A 119 -5.65 -0.46 20.94
CA GLY A 119 -5.23 -1.72 20.37
C GLY A 119 -4.00 -1.58 19.46
N LEU A 120 -3.98 -0.58 18.58
CA LEU A 120 -2.85 -0.28 17.70
C LEU A 120 -1.59 0.12 18.50
N ASP A 121 -1.74 0.86 19.61
CA ASP A 121 -0.63 1.15 20.53
C ASP A 121 -0.03 -0.13 21.12
N SER A 122 -0.88 -1.08 21.49
CA SER A 122 -0.44 -2.38 22.02
C SER A 122 0.27 -3.20 20.93
N LEU A 123 -0.30 -3.28 19.73
CA LEU A 123 0.30 -3.97 18.60
C LEU A 123 1.66 -3.37 18.22
N ILE A 124 1.76 -2.05 18.13
CA ILE A 124 3.00 -1.34 17.78
C ILE A 124 4.09 -1.56 18.85
N ARG A 125 3.76 -1.63 20.14
CA ARG A 125 4.75 -1.96 21.18
C ARG A 125 5.35 -3.36 21.00
N ARG A 126 4.54 -4.34 20.59
CA ARG A 126 4.99 -5.72 20.35
C ARG A 126 5.65 -5.88 18.98
N ALA A 127 5.22 -5.12 17.98
CA ALA A 127 5.67 -5.18 16.61
C ALA A 127 6.12 -3.80 16.07
N PRO A 128 7.24 -3.22 16.60
CA PRO A 128 7.64 -1.85 16.29
C PRO A 128 8.13 -1.63 14.84
N ARG A 129 8.23 -2.70 14.04
CA ARG A 129 8.58 -2.65 12.63
C ARG A 129 7.39 -2.89 11.70
N PHE A 130 6.18 -3.07 12.23
CA PHE A 130 4.99 -3.31 11.46
C PHE A 130 4.45 -1.99 10.87
N ALA A 131 4.87 -1.64 9.66
CA ALA A 131 4.57 -0.35 9.01
C ALA A 131 3.07 -0.06 8.91
N GLU A 132 2.26 -1.07 8.55
CA GLU A 132 0.82 -0.91 8.36
C GLU A 132 0.09 -0.59 9.68
N ALA A 133 0.59 -1.07 10.83
CA ALA A 133 0.00 -0.73 12.12
C ALA A 133 0.08 0.78 12.42
N TYR A 134 1.20 1.42 12.08
CA TYR A 134 1.33 2.88 12.15
C TYR A 134 0.40 3.58 11.18
N ASN A 135 0.30 3.08 9.94
CA ASN A 135 -0.61 3.65 8.94
C ASN A 135 -2.08 3.59 9.40
N GLN A 136 -2.51 2.47 9.98
CA GLN A 136 -3.88 2.33 10.50
C GLN A 136 -4.13 3.25 11.70
N ARG A 137 -3.14 3.44 12.60
CA ARG A 137 -3.27 4.41 13.69
C ARG A 137 -3.28 5.85 13.18
N ALA A 138 -2.50 6.15 12.14
CA ALA A 138 -2.56 7.46 11.47
C ALA A 138 -3.95 7.74 10.87
N ILE A 139 -4.60 6.73 10.28
CA ILE A 139 -5.98 6.86 9.76
C ILE A 139 -6.95 7.15 10.90
N ALA A 140 -6.82 6.46 12.06
CA ALA A 140 -7.65 6.72 13.23
C ALA A 140 -7.45 8.16 13.76
N TYR A 141 -6.19 8.63 13.88
CA TYR A 141 -5.89 10.00 14.28
C TYR A 141 -6.43 11.02 13.27
N TRP A 142 -6.25 10.79 11.97
CA TRP A 142 -6.79 11.68 10.95
C TRP A 142 -8.31 11.81 11.01
N ARG A 143 -9.02 10.69 11.19
CA ARG A 143 -10.48 10.65 11.31
C ARG A 143 -10.99 11.29 12.61
N SER A 144 -10.16 11.34 13.66
CA SER A 144 -10.42 12.06 14.91
C SER A 144 -9.86 13.50 14.92
N ASN A 145 -9.44 14.02 13.76
CA ASN A 145 -8.86 15.36 13.55
C ASN A 145 -7.54 15.63 14.28
N ASP A 146 -6.84 14.60 14.75
CA ASP A 146 -5.48 14.74 15.27
C ASP A 146 -4.44 14.60 14.17
N PHE A 147 -4.39 15.60 13.31
CA PHE A 147 -3.53 15.59 12.12
C PHE A 147 -2.04 15.56 12.47
N ARG A 148 -1.64 16.10 13.63
CA ARG A 148 -0.24 16.10 14.04
C ARG A 148 0.25 14.69 14.39
N ARG A 149 -0.51 13.95 15.20
CA ARG A 149 -0.18 12.54 15.51
C ARG A 149 -0.26 11.67 14.26
N ALA A 150 -1.25 11.89 13.39
CA ALA A 150 -1.36 11.19 12.11
C ALA A 150 -0.11 11.36 11.24
N ILE A 151 0.45 12.58 11.13
CA ILE A 151 1.67 12.82 10.36
C ILE A 151 2.86 12.03 10.92
N LEU A 152 3.05 12.03 12.24
CA LEU A 152 4.16 11.29 12.89
C LEU A 152 4.10 9.78 12.60
N ASP A 153 2.90 9.22 12.63
CA ASP A 153 2.69 7.81 12.32
C ASP A 153 2.88 7.51 10.83
N CYS A 154 2.36 8.35 9.94
CA CYS A 154 2.63 8.23 8.50
C CYS A 154 4.15 8.30 8.20
N GLU A 155 4.87 9.22 8.83
CA GLU A 155 6.34 9.29 8.70
C GLU A 155 7.01 8.00 9.17
N ARG A 156 6.53 7.42 10.26
CA ARG A 156 7.07 6.14 10.75
C ARG A 156 6.77 5.01 9.79
N ALA A 157 5.54 4.93 9.26
CA ALA A 157 5.14 3.95 8.26
C ALA A 157 6.03 4.03 7.00
N VAL A 158 6.27 5.24 6.48
CA VAL A 158 7.12 5.46 5.29
C VAL A 158 8.60 5.13 5.56
N ARG A 159 9.12 5.41 6.77
CA ARG A 159 10.49 4.99 7.14
C ARG A 159 10.65 3.47 7.18
N LEU A 160 9.63 2.74 7.62
CA LEU A 160 9.62 1.28 7.69
C LEU A 160 9.35 0.65 6.32
N ASN A 161 8.49 1.27 5.52
CA ASN A 161 8.13 0.84 4.17
C ASN A 161 8.18 2.03 3.20
N PRO A 162 9.31 2.26 2.50
CA PRO A 162 9.44 3.37 1.55
C PRO A 162 8.49 3.30 0.34
N CYS A 163 7.87 2.14 0.08
CA CYS A 163 6.88 1.97 -0.99
C CYS A 163 5.44 2.29 -0.53
N HIS A 164 5.25 2.74 0.71
CA HIS A 164 3.92 2.91 1.30
C HIS A 164 3.21 4.18 0.78
N PHE A 165 2.71 4.11 -0.45
CA PHE A 165 2.02 5.24 -1.11
C PHE A 165 0.76 5.70 -0.34
N GLY A 166 0.07 4.80 0.35
CA GLY A 166 -1.10 5.14 1.19
C GLY A 166 -0.73 6.07 2.34
N ALA A 167 0.35 5.77 3.08
CA ALA A 167 0.83 6.62 4.17
C ALA A 167 1.32 8.00 3.65
N LEU A 168 1.98 8.04 2.49
CA LEU A 168 2.37 9.30 1.85
C LEU A 168 1.16 10.15 1.47
N SER A 169 0.13 9.53 0.89
CA SER A 169 -1.12 10.23 0.54
C SER A 169 -1.86 10.71 1.80
N GLY A 170 -1.95 9.88 2.84
CA GLY A 170 -2.55 10.23 4.13
C GLY A 170 -1.83 11.41 4.81
N MET A 171 -0.49 11.39 4.78
CA MET A 171 0.32 12.52 5.27
C MET A 171 0.03 13.82 4.52
N ALA A 172 -0.10 13.75 3.19
CA ALA A 172 -0.46 14.91 2.37
C ALA A 172 -1.84 15.47 2.74
N GLN A 173 -2.84 14.61 2.96
CA GLN A 173 -4.16 15.01 3.41
C GLN A 173 -4.13 15.69 4.79
N CYS A 174 -3.32 15.18 5.72
CA CYS A 174 -3.11 15.83 7.02
C CYS A 174 -2.51 17.22 6.87
N TYR A 175 -1.52 17.40 5.98
CA TYR A 175 -0.94 18.73 5.69
C TYR A 175 -1.96 19.69 5.07
N LEU A 176 -2.87 19.21 4.20
CA LEU A 176 -3.97 20.04 3.69
C LEU A 176 -4.89 20.50 4.82
N SER A 177 -5.29 19.61 5.71
CA SER A 177 -6.13 19.94 6.87
C SER A 177 -5.47 20.94 7.81
N LEU A 178 -4.14 21.01 7.82
CA LEU A 178 -3.35 21.99 8.58
C LEU A 178 -3.03 23.26 7.78
N ASN A 179 -3.66 23.48 6.61
CA ASN A 179 -3.39 24.59 5.69
C ASN A 179 -1.90 24.70 5.27
N ARG A 180 -1.25 23.57 5.00
CA ARG A 180 0.15 23.46 4.56
C ARG A 180 0.24 22.85 3.15
N PRO A 181 -0.20 23.58 2.12
CA PRO A 181 -0.34 23.03 0.76
C PRO A 181 0.99 22.68 0.08
N VAL A 182 2.09 23.33 0.47
CA VAL A 182 3.43 23.04 -0.09
C VAL A 182 3.91 21.65 0.32
N GLU A 183 3.78 21.33 1.61
CA GLU A 183 4.13 20.00 2.14
C GLU A 183 3.18 18.92 1.60
N ALA A 184 1.90 19.21 1.51
CA ALA A 184 0.92 18.31 0.91
C ALA A 184 1.29 17.95 -0.53
N LEU A 185 1.60 18.96 -1.36
CA LEU A 185 2.03 18.75 -2.75
C LEU A 185 3.28 17.86 -2.83
N ARG A 186 4.26 18.08 -1.93
CA ARG A 186 5.48 17.26 -1.89
C ARG A 186 5.16 15.79 -1.66
N HIS A 187 4.28 15.47 -0.70
CA HIS A 187 3.95 14.09 -0.34
C HIS A 187 3.02 13.43 -1.37
N PHE A 188 2.07 14.15 -1.95
CA PHE A 188 1.27 13.63 -3.06
C PHE A 188 2.13 13.28 -4.27
N ARG A 189 3.12 14.10 -4.63
CA ARG A 189 4.07 13.79 -5.70
C ARG A 189 4.92 12.56 -5.37
N GLN A 190 5.28 12.35 -4.10
CA GLN A 190 5.99 11.15 -3.67
C GLN A 190 5.11 9.91 -3.81
N ALA A 191 3.84 9.96 -3.36
CA ALA A 191 2.88 8.89 -3.52
C ALA A 191 2.68 8.54 -5.00
N HIS A 192 2.47 9.55 -5.86
CA HIS A 192 2.30 9.38 -7.31
C HIS A 192 3.53 8.77 -8.00
N ARG A 193 4.74 9.08 -7.52
CA ARG A 193 5.96 8.45 -8.05
C ARG A 193 6.03 6.96 -7.73
N ILE A 194 5.43 6.48 -6.66
CA ILE A 194 5.37 5.07 -6.31
C ILE A 194 4.20 4.42 -7.04
N ASN A 195 2.99 4.93 -6.84
CA ASN A 195 1.77 4.44 -7.48
C ASN A 195 1.11 5.53 -8.33
N PRO A 196 1.36 5.55 -9.65
CA PRO A 196 0.75 6.53 -10.55
C PRO A 196 -0.73 6.24 -10.84
N ASN A 197 -1.27 5.10 -10.37
CA ASN A 197 -2.63 4.68 -10.67
C ASN A 197 -3.65 5.09 -9.60
N MET A 198 -3.22 5.75 -8.52
CA MET A 198 -4.12 6.23 -7.46
C MET A 198 -5.14 7.21 -8.04
N GLU A 199 -6.42 6.85 -7.92
CA GLU A 199 -7.53 7.65 -8.43
C GLU A 199 -7.55 9.05 -7.81
N GLY A 200 -7.80 10.08 -8.63
CA GLY A 200 -7.90 11.48 -8.20
C GLY A 200 -6.58 12.12 -7.72
N LEU A 201 -5.49 11.33 -7.60
CA LEU A 201 -4.23 11.87 -7.06
C LEU A 201 -3.56 12.87 -8.00
N LEU A 202 -3.57 12.60 -9.30
CA LEU A 202 -2.98 13.49 -10.29
C LEU A 202 -3.75 14.82 -10.39
N GLU A 203 -5.08 14.76 -10.30
CA GLU A 203 -5.96 15.92 -10.26
C GLU A 203 -5.67 16.77 -9.01
N SER A 204 -5.53 16.15 -7.85
CA SER A 204 -5.17 16.80 -6.59
C SER A 204 -3.81 17.52 -6.69
N ILE A 205 -2.82 16.89 -7.32
CA ILE A 205 -1.50 17.48 -7.57
C ILE A 205 -1.63 18.73 -8.45
N ARG A 206 -2.36 18.64 -9.58
CA ARG A 206 -2.57 19.76 -10.52
C ARG A 206 -3.29 20.92 -9.86
N ALA A 207 -4.34 20.65 -9.10
CA ALA A 207 -5.10 21.67 -8.37
C ALA A 207 -4.20 22.42 -7.36
N LEU A 208 -3.38 21.68 -6.58
CA LEU A 208 -2.44 22.29 -5.64
C LEU A 208 -1.36 23.12 -6.34
N GLU A 209 -0.84 22.65 -7.46
CA GLU A 209 0.14 23.40 -8.25
C GLU A 209 -0.44 24.70 -8.80
N GLN A 210 -1.69 24.68 -9.26
CA GLN A 210 -2.39 25.88 -9.72
C GLN A 210 -2.61 26.84 -8.56
N PHE A 211 -3.17 26.38 -7.43
CA PHE A 211 -3.39 27.18 -6.23
C PHE A 211 -2.11 27.88 -5.77
N LEU A 212 -1.00 27.15 -5.67
CA LEU A 212 0.28 27.71 -5.22
C LEU A 212 0.88 28.71 -6.22
N ARG A 213 0.62 28.57 -7.53
CA ARG A 213 1.01 29.57 -8.54
C ARG A 213 0.22 30.87 -8.39
N GLU A 214 -1.09 30.77 -8.17
CA GLU A 214 -1.97 31.91 -7.97
C GLU A 214 -1.62 32.67 -6.68
N GLU A 215 -1.38 31.96 -5.58
CA GLU A 215 -0.91 32.52 -4.31
C GLU A 215 0.40 33.31 -4.47
N ARG A 216 1.36 32.76 -5.21
CA ARG A 216 2.63 33.46 -5.49
C ARG A 216 2.43 34.73 -6.33
N ARG A 217 1.52 34.73 -7.31
CA ARG A 217 1.20 35.91 -8.10
C ARG A 217 0.59 36.98 -7.23
N ARG A 218 -0.44 36.64 -6.43
CA ARG A 218 -1.09 37.61 -5.51
C ARG A 218 -0.09 38.28 -4.56
N ARG A 219 0.86 37.51 -3.99
CA ARG A 219 1.90 38.04 -3.10
C ARG A 219 2.92 38.97 -3.84
N ARG A 220 3.11 38.79 -5.14
CA ARG A 220 3.96 39.66 -5.94
C ARG A 220 3.25 40.95 -6.31
N ASP A 221 1.96 40.85 -6.57
CA ASP A 221 1.15 41.99 -7.07
C ASP A 221 0.64 42.86 -5.90
N ASN A 222 0.74 42.38 -4.65
CA ASN A 222 0.34 43.11 -3.43
C ASN A 222 1.39 42.86 -2.32
N PRO A 223 2.58 43.49 -2.41
CA PRO A 223 3.70 43.31 -1.48
C PRO A 223 3.45 43.86 -0.08
#